data_102c66c8c37765e475d84b329704f763
#
_entry.id   102c66c8c37765e475d84b329704f763
#
_cell.length_a   1.000
_cell.length_b   1.000
_cell.length_c   1.000
_cell.angle_alpha   90.00
_cell.angle_beta   90.00
_cell.angle_gamma   90.00
#
_symmetry.space_group_name_H-M   'P 1'
#
loop_
_entity.id
_entity.type
_entity.pdbx_description
1 polymer ?
#
loop_
_entity_poly.entity_id
_entity_poly.type
_entity_poly.pdbx_seq_one_letter_code
_entity_poly.pdbx_strand_id
1 'polypeptide(L)'
;AFFAVAKGGDAAFYWLGEGASEDESAYAKKLADILAPGASVKTGFKEGEETEEFWTALGGKTTYSSMKEMGIAPGFEPRLFHCSNSQGYFHMKEIYNFSQHDLNNNDIMVLDAYSSMFVWVGRNSNASERKNVGAKVDKYVASLTDGRDPAKIQIVNLDPCSEPQNFIGHFPE
;
A
#
# COMPACT_ATOMS: atom_id res chain seq x y z
N ALA A 1 -2.55 1.65 -14.36
CA ALA A 1 -3.92 1.83 -14.89
C ALA A 1 -4.95 1.59 -13.78
N PHE A 2 -6.08 2.27 -13.83
CA PHE A 2 -7.19 2.12 -12.90
C PHE A 2 -8.48 1.84 -13.65
N PHE A 3 -9.42 1.19 -12.96
CA PHE A 3 -10.71 0.85 -13.51
C PHE A 3 -11.84 1.36 -12.60
N ALA A 4 -12.89 1.93 -13.20
CA ALA A 4 -14.09 2.37 -12.50
C ALA A 4 -15.34 1.98 -13.27
N VAL A 5 -16.40 1.57 -12.56
CA VAL A 5 -17.73 1.32 -13.14
C VAL A 5 -18.68 2.41 -12.65
N ALA A 6 -19.40 3.03 -13.56
CA ALA A 6 -20.41 4.01 -13.19
C ALA A 6 -21.59 3.32 -12.46
N LYS A 7 -22.20 4.06 -11.54
CA LYS A 7 -23.37 3.61 -10.79
C LYS A 7 -24.50 3.29 -11.76
N GLY A 8 -24.96 2.04 -11.76
CA GLY A 8 -25.98 1.55 -12.70
C GLY A 8 -25.49 0.50 -13.70
N GLY A 9 -24.18 0.38 -13.87
CA GLY A 9 -23.57 -0.65 -14.73
C GLY A 9 -23.60 -0.34 -16.23
N ASP A 10 -24.17 0.79 -16.65
CA ASP A 10 -24.32 1.12 -18.08
C ASP A 10 -23.04 1.70 -18.71
N ALA A 11 -22.14 2.25 -17.92
CA ALA A 11 -20.85 2.77 -18.36
C ALA A 11 -19.71 2.20 -17.53
N ALA A 12 -18.63 1.83 -18.21
CA ALA A 12 -17.38 1.42 -17.59
C ALA A 12 -16.26 2.33 -18.11
N PHE A 13 -15.44 2.79 -17.17
CA PHE A 13 -14.29 3.64 -17.46
C PHE A 13 -13.01 2.94 -17.06
N TYR A 14 -11.97 3.08 -17.87
CA TYR A 14 -10.61 2.77 -17.46
C TYR A 14 -9.72 4.00 -17.66
N TRP A 15 -8.76 4.16 -16.79
CA TRP A 15 -7.88 5.32 -16.76
C TRP A 15 -6.42 4.89 -16.87
N LEU A 16 -5.66 5.61 -17.67
CA LEU A 16 -4.27 5.36 -17.98
C LEU A 16 -3.44 6.56 -17.56
N GLY A 17 -2.57 6.39 -16.58
CA GLY A 17 -1.59 7.40 -16.20
C GLY A 17 -0.59 7.68 -17.31
N GLU A 18 0.12 8.82 -17.23
CA GLU A 18 1.09 9.28 -18.24
C GLU A 18 2.17 8.23 -18.55
N GLY A 19 2.57 7.43 -17.55
CA GLY A 19 3.58 6.37 -17.69
C GLY A 19 3.03 5.00 -18.08
N ALA A 20 1.75 4.84 -18.42
CA ALA A 20 1.17 3.55 -18.74
C ALA A 20 1.71 2.98 -20.05
N SER A 21 2.20 1.73 -20.01
CA SER A 21 2.69 1.01 -21.19
C SER A 21 1.56 0.57 -22.13
N GLU A 22 1.91 0.16 -23.36
CA GLU A 22 0.94 -0.41 -24.32
C GLU A 22 0.29 -1.69 -23.77
N ASP A 23 1.06 -2.54 -23.09
CA ASP A 23 0.55 -3.77 -22.49
C ASP A 23 -0.44 -3.48 -21.37
N GLU A 24 -0.14 -2.51 -20.48
CA GLU A 24 -1.06 -2.07 -19.43
C GLU A 24 -2.35 -1.49 -20.00
N SER A 25 -2.25 -0.73 -21.08
CA SER A 25 -3.40 -0.16 -21.79
C SER A 25 -4.29 -1.25 -22.40
N ALA A 26 -3.67 -2.25 -23.05
CA ALA A 26 -4.38 -3.39 -23.63
C ALA A 26 -5.05 -4.24 -22.55
N TYR A 27 -4.39 -4.40 -21.39
CA TYR A 27 -4.92 -5.15 -20.26
C TYR A 27 -6.10 -4.42 -19.59
N ALA A 28 -5.99 -3.12 -19.39
CA ALA A 28 -7.08 -2.29 -18.83
C ALA A 28 -8.36 -2.39 -19.70
N LYS A 29 -8.21 -2.39 -21.01
CA LYS A 29 -9.34 -2.59 -21.94
C LYS A 29 -9.98 -3.96 -21.79
N LYS A 30 -9.17 -5.02 -21.72
CA LYS A 30 -9.66 -6.39 -21.49
C LYS A 30 -10.39 -6.53 -20.15
N LEU A 31 -9.87 -5.89 -19.09
CA LEU A 31 -10.53 -5.86 -17.80
C LEU A 31 -11.89 -5.15 -17.86
N ALA A 32 -12.00 -4.05 -18.60
CA ALA A 32 -13.29 -3.38 -18.81
C ALA A 32 -14.32 -4.31 -19.46
N ASP A 33 -13.89 -5.16 -20.39
CA ASP A 33 -14.76 -6.14 -21.04
C ASP A 33 -15.20 -7.27 -20.11
N ILE A 34 -14.32 -7.69 -19.21
CA ILE A 34 -14.58 -8.79 -18.26
C ILE A 34 -15.45 -8.31 -17.08
N LEU A 35 -15.11 -7.16 -16.51
CA LEU A 35 -15.74 -6.66 -15.28
C LEU A 35 -17.08 -5.96 -15.53
N ALA A 36 -17.30 -5.43 -16.72
CA ALA A 36 -18.54 -4.78 -17.10
C ALA A 36 -19.08 -5.30 -18.45
N PRO A 37 -19.41 -6.59 -18.57
CA PRO A 37 -19.85 -7.19 -19.85
C PRO A 37 -21.16 -6.59 -20.36
N GLY A 38 -22.00 -6.04 -19.47
CA GLY A 38 -23.28 -5.42 -19.80
C GLY A 38 -23.21 -3.92 -20.07
N ALA A 39 -22.05 -3.27 -19.90
CA ALA A 39 -21.92 -1.84 -20.14
C ALA A 39 -22.03 -1.51 -21.62
N SER A 40 -22.94 -0.60 -21.97
CA SER A 40 -23.15 -0.10 -23.33
C SER A 40 -22.04 0.86 -23.77
N VAL A 41 -21.39 1.52 -22.79
CA VAL A 41 -20.28 2.46 -23.02
C VAL A 41 -19.06 1.99 -22.24
N LYS A 42 -17.94 1.82 -22.94
CA LYS A 42 -16.63 1.53 -22.34
C LYS A 42 -15.63 2.53 -22.86
N THR A 43 -15.21 3.44 -22.01
CA THR A 43 -14.34 4.56 -22.40
C THR A 43 -13.05 4.53 -21.61
N GLY A 44 -11.92 4.64 -22.33
CA GLY A 44 -10.61 4.83 -21.74
C GLY A 44 -10.21 6.29 -21.74
N PHE A 45 -9.67 6.78 -20.64
CA PHE A 45 -9.13 8.11 -20.51
C PHE A 45 -7.62 8.04 -20.26
N LYS A 46 -6.90 8.97 -20.85
CA LYS A 46 -5.53 9.27 -20.43
C LYS A 46 -5.55 10.35 -19.35
N GLU A 47 -4.50 10.37 -18.57
CA GLU A 47 -4.27 11.42 -17.57
C GLU A 47 -4.39 12.81 -18.21
N GLY A 48 -5.28 13.64 -17.66
CA GLY A 48 -5.59 14.98 -18.15
C GLY A 48 -6.72 15.07 -19.19
N GLU A 49 -7.22 13.94 -19.71
CA GLU A 49 -8.26 13.88 -20.74
C GLU A 49 -9.63 13.42 -20.18
N GLU A 50 -9.78 13.34 -18.87
CA GLU A 50 -10.99 12.82 -18.23
C GLU A 50 -12.16 13.78 -18.36
N THR A 51 -13.36 13.19 -18.52
CA THR A 51 -14.62 13.95 -18.55
C THR A 51 -15.18 14.19 -17.15
N GLU A 52 -16.14 15.11 -17.05
CA GLU A 52 -16.89 15.35 -15.82
C GLU A 52 -17.64 14.11 -15.32
N GLU A 53 -18.13 13.27 -16.24
CA GLU A 53 -18.81 12.01 -15.93
C GLU A 53 -17.88 11.02 -15.23
N PHE A 54 -16.65 10.91 -15.71
CA PHE A 54 -15.61 10.09 -15.06
C PHE A 54 -15.34 10.57 -13.63
N TRP A 55 -15.12 11.86 -13.44
CA TRP A 55 -14.88 12.42 -12.10
C TRP A 55 -16.09 12.29 -11.19
N THR A 56 -17.30 12.44 -11.71
CA THR A 56 -18.53 12.24 -10.94
C THR A 56 -18.67 10.80 -10.47
N ALA A 57 -18.30 9.83 -11.31
CA ALA A 57 -18.31 8.41 -10.94
C ALA A 57 -17.33 8.08 -9.80
N LEU A 58 -16.24 8.84 -9.68
CA LEU A 58 -15.24 8.72 -8.63
C LEU A 58 -15.52 9.56 -7.38
N GLY A 59 -16.62 10.33 -7.36
CA GLY A 59 -17.00 11.18 -6.23
C GLY A 59 -16.45 12.61 -6.31
N GLY A 60 -15.91 13.03 -7.43
CA GLY A 60 -15.42 14.39 -7.71
C GLY A 60 -13.98 14.43 -8.21
N LYS A 61 -13.64 15.54 -8.87
CA LYS A 61 -12.28 15.77 -9.37
C LYS A 61 -11.31 16.10 -8.23
N THR A 62 -10.16 15.45 -8.22
CA THR A 62 -9.05 15.73 -7.30
C THR A 62 -7.74 15.83 -8.09
N THR A 63 -6.66 16.18 -7.41
CA THR A 63 -5.31 16.13 -7.99
C THR A 63 -4.84 14.67 -8.11
N TYR A 64 -4.06 14.40 -9.16
CA TYR A 64 -3.45 13.08 -9.31
C TYR A 64 -2.38 12.85 -8.24
N SER A 65 -2.34 11.64 -7.69
CA SER A 65 -1.25 11.23 -6.82
C SER A 65 -0.06 10.81 -7.68
N SER A 66 1.11 11.34 -7.38
CA SER A 66 2.36 10.87 -7.99
C SER A 66 2.87 9.62 -7.28
N MET A 67 3.73 8.84 -7.94
CA MET A 67 4.43 7.72 -7.28
C MET A 67 5.20 8.17 -6.03
N LYS A 68 5.71 9.41 -6.05
CA LYS A 68 6.38 10.02 -4.90
C LYS A 68 5.41 10.31 -3.76
N GLU A 69 4.18 10.72 -4.06
CA GLU A 69 3.12 10.97 -3.06
C GLU A 69 2.53 9.67 -2.53
N MET A 70 2.44 8.63 -3.36
CA MET A 70 2.06 7.28 -2.92
C MET A 70 3.18 6.59 -2.15
N GLY A 71 4.37 7.20 -2.10
CA GLY A 71 5.52 6.69 -1.37
C GLY A 71 6.13 5.41 -1.93
N ILE A 72 5.85 5.10 -3.18
CA ILE A 72 6.41 3.94 -3.87
C ILE A 72 7.67 4.42 -4.60
N ALA A 73 8.82 3.88 -4.19
CA ALA A 73 10.08 4.10 -4.93
C ALA A 73 10.28 2.97 -5.93
N PRO A 74 10.60 3.27 -7.20
CA PRO A 74 10.96 2.25 -8.16
C PRO A 74 12.12 1.39 -7.66
N GLY A 75 11.92 0.05 -7.63
CA GLY A 75 12.93 -0.90 -7.18
C GLY A 75 13.10 -1.04 -5.66
N PHE A 76 12.23 -0.42 -4.86
CA PHE A 76 12.19 -0.70 -3.42
C PHE A 76 11.33 -1.93 -3.16
N GLU A 77 11.89 -2.89 -2.45
CA GLU A 77 11.17 -4.07 -1.96
C GLU A 77 10.80 -3.85 -0.49
N PRO A 78 9.51 -3.97 -0.10
CA PRO A 78 9.09 -3.88 1.29
C PRO A 78 9.81 -4.90 2.16
N ARG A 79 10.09 -4.53 3.41
CA ARG A 79 10.82 -5.36 4.37
C ARG A 79 9.98 -5.57 5.62
N LEU A 80 9.72 -6.82 5.97
CA LEU A 80 9.01 -7.17 7.21
C LEU A 80 10.00 -7.56 8.30
N PHE A 81 9.76 -7.06 9.51
CA PHE A 81 10.57 -7.37 10.68
C PHE A 81 9.70 -7.92 11.81
N HIS A 82 10.16 -8.98 12.43
CA HIS A 82 9.63 -9.53 13.68
C HIS A 82 10.32 -8.86 14.86
N CYS A 83 9.52 -8.30 15.76
CA CYS A 83 9.99 -7.61 16.97
C CYS A 83 9.50 -8.35 18.20
N SER A 84 10.42 -8.89 19.00
CA SER A 84 10.11 -9.68 20.19
C SER A 84 11.16 -9.50 21.29
N ASN A 85 10.78 -9.80 22.52
CA ASN A 85 11.67 -9.89 23.67
C ASN A 85 11.79 -11.30 24.28
N SER A 86 11.32 -12.32 23.57
CA SER A 86 11.32 -13.72 24.00
C SER A 86 12.71 -14.27 24.39
N GLN A 87 13.78 -13.65 23.90
CA GLN A 87 15.17 -14.03 24.21
C GLN A 87 15.78 -13.25 25.40
N GLY A 88 14.95 -12.51 26.16
CA GLY A 88 15.41 -11.72 27.30
C GLY A 88 15.87 -10.30 26.97
N TYR A 89 15.90 -9.94 25.68
CA TYR A 89 16.15 -8.58 25.19
C TYR A 89 15.29 -8.28 23.97
N PHE A 90 14.93 -7.02 23.77
CA PHE A 90 14.12 -6.64 22.61
C PHE A 90 14.98 -6.64 21.34
N HIS A 91 14.57 -7.43 20.36
CA HIS A 91 15.23 -7.54 19.06
C HIS A 91 14.25 -7.29 17.91
N MET A 92 14.79 -6.91 16.77
CA MET A 92 14.09 -6.68 15.52
C MET A 92 14.83 -7.49 14.45
N LYS A 93 14.19 -8.51 13.92
CA LYS A 93 14.77 -9.46 12.95
C LYS A 93 13.97 -9.45 11.67
N GLU A 94 14.65 -9.29 10.53
CA GLU A 94 14.01 -9.32 9.22
C GLU A 94 13.52 -10.71 8.85
N ILE A 95 12.34 -10.77 8.25
CA ILE A 95 11.72 -11.95 7.64
C ILE A 95 11.81 -11.79 6.14
N TYR A 96 12.54 -12.68 5.48
CA TYR A 96 12.66 -12.70 4.03
C TYR A 96 11.53 -13.50 3.40
N ASN A 97 11.12 -13.11 2.19
CA ASN A 97 10.03 -13.77 1.45
C ASN A 97 8.74 -13.87 2.29
N PHE A 98 8.43 -12.82 3.01
CA PHE A 98 7.31 -12.77 3.94
C PHE A 98 5.96 -12.83 3.20
N SER A 99 4.96 -13.30 3.94
CA SER A 99 3.55 -13.35 3.54
C SER A 99 2.67 -12.84 4.70
N GLN A 100 1.38 -12.75 4.47
CA GLN A 100 0.43 -12.38 5.53
C GLN A 100 0.41 -13.39 6.70
N HIS A 101 0.81 -14.64 6.45
CA HIS A 101 0.90 -15.67 7.50
C HIS A 101 2.01 -15.40 8.54
N ASP A 102 2.97 -14.53 8.21
CA ASP A 102 4.05 -14.17 9.12
C ASP A 102 3.62 -13.13 10.17
N LEU A 103 2.41 -12.56 10.05
CA LEU A 103 1.86 -11.66 11.06
C LEU A 103 1.51 -12.44 12.34
N ASN A 104 2.38 -12.32 13.35
CA ASN A 104 2.27 -13.07 14.60
C ASN A 104 1.56 -12.26 15.68
N ASN A 105 0.39 -12.73 16.12
CA ASN A 105 -0.40 -12.09 17.18
C ASN A 105 0.29 -12.01 18.55
N ASN A 106 1.34 -12.79 18.80
CA ASN A 106 2.04 -12.79 20.10
C ASN A 106 3.11 -11.72 20.22
N ASP A 107 3.53 -11.11 19.10
CA ASP A 107 4.64 -10.18 19.02
C ASP A 107 4.25 -8.92 18.24
N ILE A 108 5.20 -8.08 17.90
CA ILE A 108 5.01 -6.89 17.08
C ILE A 108 5.72 -7.10 15.74
N MET A 109 5.03 -6.73 14.66
CA MET A 109 5.61 -6.75 13.32
C MET A 109 5.82 -5.32 12.83
N VAL A 110 6.93 -5.07 12.15
CA VAL A 110 7.23 -3.76 11.53
C VAL A 110 7.45 -3.97 10.05
N LEU A 111 6.62 -3.30 9.24
CA LEU A 111 6.75 -3.31 7.79
C LEU A 111 7.34 -1.97 7.33
N ASP A 112 8.52 -2.01 6.73
CA ASP A 112 9.09 -0.89 5.99
C ASP A 112 8.52 -0.90 4.58
N ALA A 113 7.70 0.09 4.27
CA ALA A 113 7.07 0.30 2.96
C ALA A 113 7.58 1.59 2.29
N TYR A 114 8.84 1.93 2.49
CA TYR A 114 9.55 3.11 1.98
C TYR A 114 9.13 4.42 2.64
N SER A 115 8.00 5.01 2.30
CA SER A 115 7.50 6.28 2.88
C SER A 115 6.73 6.08 4.17
N SER A 116 6.30 4.85 4.44
CA SER A 116 5.54 4.48 5.63
C SER A 116 6.21 3.34 6.36
N MET A 117 6.29 3.46 7.65
CA MET A 117 6.72 2.42 8.57
C MET A 117 5.49 1.95 9.35
N PHE A 118 4.95 0.79 9.01
CA PHE A 118 3.80 0.25 9.72
C PHE A 118 4.25 -0.59 10.92
N VAL A 119 3.74 -0.25 12.08
CA VAL A 119 3.97 -0.99 13.33
C VAL A 119 2.69 -1.74 13.67
N TRP A 120 2.63 -3.01 13.30
CA TRP A 120 1.48 -3.87 13.56
C TRP A 120 1.65 -4.54 14.93
N VAL A 121 0.76 -4.20 15.86
CA VAL A 121 0.84 -4.59 17.27
C VAL A 121 -0.03 -5.81 17.52
N GLY A 122 0.56 -7.00 17.56
CA GLY A 122 -0.17 -8.23 17.82
C GLY A 122 -0.98 -8.18 19.12
N ARG A 123 -2.17 -8.78 19.13
CA ARG A 123 -3.13 -8.71 20.26
C ARG A 123 -2.53 -9.18 21.58
N ASN A 124 -1.66 -10.17 21.53
CA ASN A 124 -1.04 -10.80 22.70
C ASN A 124 0.37 -10.26 22.98
N SER A 125 0.83 -9.25 22.22
CA SER A 125 2.13 -8.64 22.47
C SER A 125 2.20 -8.07 23.88
N ASN A 126 3.34 -8.19 24.55
CA ASN A 126 3.47 -7.78 25.93
C ASN A 126 3.77 -6.27 26.09
N ALA A 127 3.56 -5.76 27.32
CA ALA A 127 3.75 -4.34 27.63
C ALA A 127 5.18 -3.86 27.38
N SER A 128 6.19 -4.72 27.56
CA SER A 128 7.60 -4.37 27.32
C SER A 128 7.87 -4.21 25.81
N GLU A 129 7.32 -5.07 24.97
CA GLU A 129 7.44 -4.95 23.51
C GLU A 129 6.81 -3.66 23.02
N ARG A 130 5.57 -3.38 23.43
CA ARG A 130 4.84 -2.14 23.09
C ARG A 130 5.59 -0.88 23.51
N LYS A 131 6.25 -0.92 24.67
CA LYS A 131 7.05 0.22 25.16
C LYS A 131 8.33 0.44 24.35
N ASN A 132 8.97 -0.63 23.88
CA ASN A 132 10.30 -0.57 23.28
C ASN A 132 10.28 -0.44 21.74
N VAL A 133 9.17 -0.82 21.07
CA VAL A 133 9.11 -0.84 19.61
C VAL A 133 9.33 0.55 19.00
N GLY A 134 8.73 1.59 19.55
CA GLY A 134 8.86 2.97 19.03
C GLY A 134 10.32 3.41 18.96
N ALA A 135 11.05 3.34 20.06
CA ALA A 135 12.46 3.69 20.08
C ALA A 135 13.33 2.83 19.15
N LYS A 136 12.93 1.58 18.92
CA LYS A 136 13.64 0.70 17.99
C LYS A 136 13.37 1.07 16.53
N VAL A 137 12.13 1.42 16.21
CA VAL A 137 11.73 1.91 14.88
C VAL A 137 12.42 3.24 14.58
N ASP A 138 12.42 4.19 15.52
CA ASP A 138 13.12 5.48 15.38
C ASP A 138 14.61 5.27 15.09
N LYS A 139 15.24 4.35 15.80
CA LYS A 139 16.65 4.01 15.60
C LYS A 139 16.90 3.36 14.25
N TYR A 140 16.00 2.50 13.79
CA TYR A 140 16.06 1.90 12.47
C TYR A 140 15.94 2.97 11.39
N VAL A 141 14.93 3.83 11.47
CA VAL A 141 14.70 4.94 10.51
C VAL A 141 15.93 5.88 10.46
N ALA A 142 16.50 6.22 11.63
CA ALA A 142 17.72 7.05 11.69
C ALA A 142 18.97 6.38 11.10
N SER A 143 18.98 5.04 11.00
CA SER A 143 20.11 4.27 10.43
C SER A 143 20.01 4.02 8.93
N LEU A 144 18.92 4.44 8.28
CA LEU A 144 18.73 4.23 6.84
C LEU A 144 19.77 5.00 6.01
N THR A 145 20.33 4.33 5.01
CA THR A 145 21.37 4.88 4.10
C THR A 145 20.93 4.83 2.64
N ASP A 146 19.66 4.59 2.38
CA ASP A 146 19.08 4.44 1.05
C ASP A 146 18.64 5.75 0.39
N GLY A 147 19.02 6.88 0.99
CA GLY A 147 18.73 8.22 0.47
C GLY A 147 17.37 8.78 0.86
N ARG A 148 16.55 8.04 1.63
CA ARG A 148 15.30 8.55 2.19
C ARG A 148 15.58 9.61 3.25
N ASP A 149 14.70 10.61 3.31
CA ASP A 149 14.68 11.58 4.40
C ASP A 149 13.91 11.00 5.61
N PRO A 150 14.57 10.70 6.73
CA PRO A 150 13.91 10.13 7.91
C PRO A 150 12.72 10.96 8.41
N ALA A 151 12.77 12.28 8.25
CA ALA A 151 11.71 13.18 8.70
C ALA A 151 10.42 13.07 7.86
N LYS A 152 10.48 12.43 6.70
CA LYS A 152 9.33 12.23 5.80
C LYS A 152 8.72 10.84 5.89
N ILE A 153 9.33 9.93 6.65
CA ILE A 153 8.80 8.59 6.86
C ILE A 153 7.66 8.65 7.88
N GLN A 154 6.47 8.21 7.48
CA GLN A 154 5.32 8.17 8.37
C GLN A 154 5.34 6.89 9.20
N ILE A 155 5.26 7.01 10.53
CA ILE A 155 5.12 5.86 11.43
C ILE A 155 3.62 5.66 11.72
N VAL A 156 3.08 4.51 11.31
CA VAL A 156 1.66 4.17 11.44
C VAL A 156 1.50 2.95 12.33
N ASN A 157 0.85 3.12 13.48
CA ASN A 157 0.54 2.00 14.37
C ASN A 157 -0.77 1.33 13.93
N LEU A 158 -0.78 0.01 13.86
CA LEU A 158 -1.92 -0.80 13.44
C LEU A 158 -2.25 -1.86 14.49
N ASP A 159 -3.54 -2.04 14.71
CA ASP A 159 -4.08 -3.17 15.49
C ASP A 159 -4.60 -4.26 14.53
N PRO A 160 -4.57 -5.56 14.93
CA PRO A 160 -5.12 -6.64 14.14
C PRO A 160 -6.59 -6.46 13.82
N CYS A 161 -6.99 -6.73 12.58
CA CYS A 161 -8.31 -6.53 11.99
C CYS A 161 -8.70 -5.06 11.74
N SER A 162 -7.72 -4.16 11.73
CA SER A 162 -7.88 -2.76 11.31
C SER A 162 -6.84 -2.33 10.28
N GLU A 163 -6.29 -3.30 9.56
CA GLU A 163 -5.25 -3.08 8.56
C GLU A 163 -5.81 -2.34 7.34
N PRO A 164 -5.21 -1.21 6.96
CA PRO A 164 -5.63 -0.48 5.77
C PRO A 164 -5.10 -1.16 4.49
N GLN A 165 -5.73 -0.89 3.36
CA GLN A 165 -5.39 -1.49 2.07
C GLN A 165 -3.93 -1.23 1.65
N ASN A 166 -3.38 -0.07 1.98
CA ASN A 166 -1.98 0.26 1.71
C ASN A 166 -0.98 -0.51 2.59
N PHE A 167 -1.43 -1.20 3.64
CA PHE A 167 -0.63 -2.17 4.39
C PHE A 167 -0.79 -3.57 3.78
N ILE A 168 -2.04 -4.00 3.57
CA ILE A 168 -2.36 -5.36 3.05
C ILE A 168 -1.74 -5.59 1.68
N GLY A 169 -1.75 -4.58 0.81
CA GLY A 169 -1.21 -4.68 -0.55
C GLY A 169 0.29 -4.94 -0.66
N HIS A 170 1.04 -4.91 0.45
CA HIS A 170 2.46 -5.28 0.48
C HIS A 170 2.71 -6.77 0.70
N PHE A 171 1.66 -7.53 1.00
CA PHE A 171 1.79 -8.97 1.22
C PHE A 171 1.39 -9.71 -0.05
N PRO A 172 2.27 -10.58 -0.59
CA PRO A 172 1.89 -11.46 -1.69
C PRO A 172 0.78 -12.44 -1.25
N GLU A 173 -0.08 -12.79 -2.21
CA GLU A 173 -1.13 -13.79 -2.02
C GLU A 173 -0.55 -15.20 -1.83
#